data_34e200f755ef06e818bddbcef15415da
#
_entry.id   34e200f755ef06e818bddbcef15415da
#
_cell.length_a   1.000
_cell.length_b   1.000
_cell.length_c   1.000
_cell.angle_alpha   90.00
_cell.angle_beta   90.00
_cell.angle_gamma   90.00
#
_symmetry.space_group_name_H-M   'P 1'
#
loop_
_entity.id
_entity.type
_entity.pdbx_description
1 polymer ?
#
loop_
_entity_poly.entity_id
_entity_poly.type
_entity_poly.pdbx_seq_one_letter_code
_entity_poly.pdbx_strand_id
1 'polypeptide(L)'
;MASSKYITIFIFGILSTLLAQPHGGGGYGKQMGKGCEISGAVIDSLTSIPLEYTSISVMGEDNQVVTGGVTNSQGKFHIEKIRPGNYSLKIEFMGYAPVIIPGISLSFRGSRTRDVGIIKLQPSAIELEAVKVIDDKPIFEFETDKLIYNSSDDIIADSGTAEDVLNKVPMVVVDQDGEVTLRGNPNVKILVNGRPNRTGEGGNDVDNIPASLIDRVEVITSPSAKYDPDGMAGIINIVLKKGKYEGLNGSIKINGKHNSYGSIGEMNGFTTYGNYKGEKWNLYSSLSLNNRLRNMNGYRRVDTEYDATNILPILPDSTESIHYDFINESDRVGHSVKFGADYSITDQLVVNGEVNYNVHLRNGVNNQNNILPIPSLRITEDYDFDDNYNLEGFFEINKTYDNPDRELIFSASSNFKKDNGYKILDLGSSDADSTYLGQDISETQLDFSYKHPLNENSKLEFGYDGKFTDNNENMNFQLTAEEGVFSGENTFGYKRNIHGLFFEFDYKLNDKFSIKPSIRYEYVSKEILFNSKNVVGGELPILYAELLTSLEDTIDLDYETFYPN
;
A
#
# COMPACT_ATOMS: atom_id res chain seq x y z
N MET A 1 19.24 -27.67 2.45
CA MET A 1 18.09 -28.02 3.30
C MET A 1 18.43 -28.40 4.76
N ALA A 2 19.62 -28.16 5.30
CA ALA A 2 19.94 -28.56 6.68
C ALA A 2 20.57 -27.46 7.55
N SER A 3 20.71 -26.23 7.09
CA SER A 3 21.41 -25.15 7.85
C SER A 3 20.48 -24.08 8.45
N SER A 4 19.20 -24.04 8.08
CA SER A 4 18.25 -23.01 8.56
C SER A 4 17.67 -23.31 9.96
N LYS A 5 17.63 -24.57 10.39
CA LYS A 5 17.03 -24.95 11.68
C LYS A 5 17.85 -24.60 12.92
N TYR A 6 19.13 -24.28 12.77
CA TYR A 6 20.00 -24.05 13.93
C TYR A 6 20.15 -22.58 14.34
N ILE A 7 19.82 -21.63 13.48
CA ILE A 7 19.92 -20.21 13.81
C ILE A 7 18.73 -19.74 14.66
N THR A 8 17.56 -20.31 14.47
CA THR A 8 16.35 -19.96 15.24
C THR A 8 16.42 -20.45 16.70
N ILE A 9 17.16 -21.52 16.99
CA ILE A 9 17.26 -22.09 18.35
C ILE A 9 18.24 -21.30 19.23
N PHE A 10 19.23 -20.58 18.66
CA PHE A 10 20.24 -19.89 19.45
C PHE A 10 19.79 -18.53 20.02
N ILE A 11 18.80 -17.89 19.41
CA ILE A 11 18.26 -16.60 19.89
C ILE A 11 17.21 -16.80 20.99
N PHE A 12 16.51 -17.94 20.99
CA PHE A 12 15.48 -18.27 22.01
C PHE A 12 16.06 -18.73 23.36
N GLY A 13 17.32 -19.19 23.39
CA GLY A 13 17.96 -19.71 24.60
C GLY A 13 18.40 -18.66 25.63
N ILE A 14 18.46 -17.39 25.29
CA ILE A 14 18.94 -16.32 26.18
C ILE A 14 17.79 -15.57 26.86
N LEU A 15 16.55 -15.68 26.36
CA LEU A 15 15.40 -14.94 26.91
C LEU A 15 14.55 -15.76 27.92
N SER A 16 14.84 -17.04 28.12
CA SER A 16 14.00 -17.94 28.94
C SER A 16 14.33 -17.95 30.45
N THR A 17 15.30 -17.18 30.91
CA THR A 17 15.72 -17.18 32.34
C THR A 17 15.22 -15.99 33.18
N LEU A 18 14.37 -15.10 32.64
CA LEU A 18 13.96 -13.87 33.34
C LEU A 18 12.48 -13.77 33.72
N LEU A 19 11.64 -14.76 33.42
CA LEU A 19 10.20 -14.71 33.76
C LEU A 19 9.71 -16.01 34.42
N ALA A 20 10.09 -16.21 35.68
CA ALA A 20 9.44 -17.19 36.54
C ALA A 20 9.10 -16.55 37.88
N GLN A 21 7.92 -15.93 37.95
CA GLN A 21 7.17 -15.84 39.21
C GLN A 21 5.66 -16.00 38.94
N PRO A 22 4.98 -16.88 39.69
CA PRO A 22 3.56 -17.11 39.50
C PRO A 22 2.74 -16.16 40.36
N HIS A 23 1.86 -15.39 39.72
CA HIS A 23 0.72 -14.80 40.45
C HIS A 23 -0.56 -15.30 39.78
N GLY A 24 -1.28 -16.13 40.54
CA GLY A 24 -2.62 -16.54 40.22
C GLY A 24 -3.61 -15.40 40.42
N GLY A 25 -4.69 -15.43 39.66
CA GLY A 25 -5.87 -14.60 39.94
C GLY A 25 -6.72 -14.30 38.72
N GLY A 26 -7.81 -15.05 38.57
CA GLY A 26 -9.11 -14.54 38.19
C GLY A 26 -9.32 -14.00 36.78
N GLY A 27 -9.92 -14.84 35.93
CA GLY A 27 -10.45 -14.41 34.66
C GLY A 27 -11.55 -13.35 34.79
N TYR A 28 -11.52 -12.40 33.92
CA TYR A 28 -12.68 -11.73 33.31
C TYR A 28 -12.28 -11.31 31.91
N GLY A 29 -12.84 -12.01 30.91
CA GLY A 29 -12.82 -11.56 29.53
C GLY A 29 -13.45 -10.18 29.45
N LYS A 30 -12.64 -9.13 29.38
CA LYS A 30 -13.10 -7.82 28.95
C LYS A 30 -13.27 -7.85 27.45
N GLN A 31 -14.52 -8.04 26.98
CA GLN A 31 -14.94 -7.43 25.73
C GLN A 31 -14.40 -6.00 25.75
N MET A 32 -13.55 -5.63 24.79
CA MET A 32 -13.20 -4.24 24.53
C MET A 32 -14.51 -3.52 24.19
N GLY A 33 -15.07 -2.82 25.16
CA GLY A 33 -16.30 -2.06 25.00
C GLY A 33 -16.04 -1.01 23.94
N LYS A 34 -16.98 -0.92 22.97
CA LYS A 34 -17.06 0.20 22.03
C LYS A 34 -16.74 1.49 22.75
N GLY A 35 -15.79 2.30 22.27
CA GLY A 35 -15.41 3.59 22.87
C GLY A 35 -16.60 4.55 22.98
N CYS A 36 -16.37 5.75 23.47
CA CYS A 36 -17.34 6.83 23.37
C CYS A 36 -17.30 7.46 21.98
N GLU A 37 -18.37 8.16 21.61
CA GLU A 37 -18.59 8.67 20.26
C GLU A 37 -19.06 10.13 20.32
N ILE A 38 -18.63 10.95 19.35
CA ILE A 38 -19.11 12.32 19.15
C ILE A 38 -19.59 12.45 17.71
N SER A 39 -20.76 13.05 17.54
CA SER A 39 -21.34 13.31 16.22
C SER A 39 -21.87 14.75 16.12
N GLY A 40 -22.04 15.22 14.88
CA GLY A 40 -22.59 16.53 14.60
C GLY A 40 -22.62 16.84 13.12
N ALA A 41 -22.95 18.09 12.79
CA ALA A 41 -22.93 18.57 11.40
C ALA A 41 -22.38 20.00 11.36
N VAL A 42 -21.66 20.33 10.30
CA VAL A 42 -21.08 21.66 10.07
C VAL A 42 -21.67 22.28 8.83
N ILE A 43 -22.11 23.51 8.93
CA ILE A 43 -22.68 24.28 7.82
C ILE A 43 -22.10 25.69 7.80
N ASP A 44 -22.14 26.29 6.62
CA ASP A 44 -21.87 27.71 6.45
C ASP A 44 -22.97 28.56 7.13
N SER A 45 -22.57 29.55 7.93
CA SER A 45 -23.51 30.36 8.71
C SER A 45 -24.38 31.29 7.86
N LEU A 46 -23.94 31.67 6.65
CA LEU A 46 -24.62 32.59 5.77
C LEU A 46 -25.53 31.86 4.76
N THR A 47 -24.98 30.82 4.15
CA THR A 47 -25.65 30.08 3.07
C THR A 47 -26.41 28.85 3.54
N SER A 48 -26.11 28.36 4.77
CA SER A 48 -26.60 27.10 5.32
C SER A 48 -26.20 25.87 4.49
N ILE A 49 -25.22 25.98 3.60
CA ILE A 49 -24.69 24.88 2.80
C ILE A 49 -23.83 23.99 3.72
N PRO A 50 -23.98 22.66 3.66
CA PRO A 50 -23.08 21.74 4.38
C PRO A 50 -21.62 21.93 3.95
N LEU A 51 -20.73 21.98 4.91
CA LEU A 51 -19.29 22.10 4.67
C LEU A 51 -18.68 20.71 4.73
N GLU A 52 -18.33 20.17 3.56
CA GLU A 52 -17.64 18.91 3.41
C GLU A 52 -16.15 19.07 3.75
N TYR A 53 -15.52 18.02 4.30
CA TYR A 53 -14.10 18.00 4.69
C TYR A 53 -13.70 19.05 5.73
N THR A 54 -14.63 19.55 6.53
CA THR A 54 -14.31 20.38 7.68
C THR A 54 -13.55 19.56 8.74
N SER A 55 -12.42 20.02 9.18
CA SER A 55 -11.59 19.37 10.20
C SER A 55 -12.25 19.50 11.59
N ILE A 56 -12.34 18.37 12.31
CA ILE A 56 -12.86 18.28 13.67
C ILE A 56 -11.77 17.68 14.55
N SER A 57 -11.20 18.46 15.45
CA SER A 57 -10.21 17.99 16.43
C SER A 57 -10.86 17.84 17.82
N VAL A 58 -10.70 16.68 18.43
CA VAL A 58 -11.11 16.42 19.84
C VAL A 58 -9.92 16.71 20.73
N MET A 59 -10.04 17.72 21.59
CA MET A 59 -8.97 18.21 22.46
C MET A 59 -9.21 17.79 23.91
N GLY A 60 -8.16 17.32 24.58
CA GLY A 60 -8.18 17.00 26.01
C GLY A 60 -8.16 18.25 26.89
N GLU A 61 -8.17 18.03 28.21
CA GLU A 61 -8.11 19.12 29.21
C GLU A 61 -6.77 19.89 29.19
N ASP A 62 -5.73 19.27 28.67
CA ASP A 62 -4.40 19.84 28.46
C ASP A 62 -4.27 20.63 27.13
N ASN A 63 -5.38 20.82 26.42
CA ASN A 63 -5.45 21.40 25.06
C ASN A 63 -4.68 20.62 23.98
N GLN A 64 -4.30 19.37 24.25
CA GLN A 64 -3.72 18.52 23.23
C GLN A 64 -4.80 17.77 22.45
N VAL A 65 -4.57 17.57 21.17
CA VAL A 65 -5.47 16.82 20.31
C VAL A 65 -5.39 15.34 20.65
N VAL A 66 -6.53 14.74 20.98
CA VAL A 66 -6.65 13.32 21.35
C VAL A 66 -7.01 12.47 20.12
N THR A 67 -7.88 12.98 19.27
CA THR A 67 -8.33 12.34 18.03
C THR A 67 -9.07 13.37 17.18
N GLY A 68 -9.49 12.99 15.97
CA GLY A 68 -10.26 13.88 15.10
C GLY A 68 -10.93 13.15 13.94
N GLY A 69 -11.49 13.93 13.04
CA GLY A 69 -12.16 13.46 11.84
C GLY A 69 -12.52 14.62 10.92
N VAL A 70 -13.19 14.31 9.82
CA VAL A 70 -13.69 15.30 8.88
C VAL A 70 -15.18 15.10 8.59
N THR A 71 -15.84 16.15 8.12
CA THR A 71 -17.23 16.07 7.67
C THR A 71 -17.34 15.44 6.29
N ASN A 72 -18.42 14.69 6.07
CA ASN A 72 -18.77 14.12 4.76
C ASN A 72 -19.49 15.16 3.86
N SER A 73 -19.92 14.75 2.66
CA SER A 73 -20.63 15.60 1.69
C SER A 73 -21.96 16.21 2.20
N GLN A 74 -22.51 15.68 3.29
CA GLN A 74 -23.68 16.24 3.97
C GLN A 74 -23.28 17.15 5.14
N GLY A 75 -21.98 17.46 5.31
CA GLY A 75 -21.44 18.23 6.42
C GLY A 75 -21.46 17.48 7.77
N LYS A 76 -21.76 16.18 7.80
CA LYS A 76 -21.86 15.37 9.03
C LYS A 76 -20.52 14.72 9.36
N PHE A 77 -20.21 14.67 10.66
CA PHE A 77 -19.07 13.93 11.20
C PHE A 77 -19.51 12.95 12.28
N HIS A 78 -18.73 11.88 12.43
CA HIS A 78 -18.88 10.87 13.47
C HIS A 78 -17.49 10.37 13.88
N ILE A 79 -17.14 10.59 15.16
CA ILE A 79 -15.83 10.25 15.72
C ILE A 79 -16.05 9.20 16.81
N GLU A 80 -15.44 8.05 16.63
CA GLU A 80 -15.60 6.88 17.49
C GLU A 80 -14.35 6.60 18.34
N LYS A 81 -14.47 5.61 19.22
CA LYS A 81 -13.37 5.06 20.04
C LYS A 81 -12.70 6.07 20.98
N ILE A 82 -13.41 7.12 21.36
CA ILE A 82 -12.92 8.12 22.31
C ILE A 82 -12.97 7.53 23.72
N ARG A 83 -11.92 7.74 24.51
CA ARG A 83 -11.92 7.33 25.92
C ARG A 83 -12.88 8.20 26.75
N PRO A 84 -13.44 7.71 27.86
CA PRO A 84 -14.18 8.58 28.80
C PRO A 84 -13.29 9.70 29.31
N GLY A 85 -13.84 10.91 29.39
CA GLY A 85 -13.11 12.11 29.81
C GLY A 85 -13.88 13.38 29.48
N ASN A 86 -13.26 14.51 29.75
CA ASN A 86 -13.76 15.82 29.38
C ASN A 86 -12.95 16.33 28.18
N TYR A 87 -13.65 16.86 27.20
CA TYR A 87 -13.08 17.26 25.91
C TYR A 87 -13.64 18.62 25.48
N SER A 88 -12.94 19.23 24.53
CA SER A 88 -13.44 20.29 23.68
C SER A 88 -13.29 19.88 22.20
N LEU A 89 -14.15 20.38 21.32
CA LEU A 89 -14.01 20.23 19.88
C LEU A 89 -13.49 21.53 19.29
N LYS A 90 -12.46 21.44 18.47
CA LYS A 90 -11.99 22.52 17.61
C LYS A 90 -12.40 22.19 16.18
N ILE A 91 -13.13 23.08 15.54
CA ILE A 91 -13.67 22.93 14.20
C ILE A 91 -13.03 23.99 13.30
N GLU A 92 -12.38 23.55 12.23
CA GLU A 92 -11.62 24.41 11.31
C GLU A 92 -11.93 24.08 9.87
N PHE A 93 -12.11 25.12 9.08
CA PHE A 93 -12.29 25.01 7.64
C PHE A 93 -11.66 26.22 6.95
N MET A 94 -11.03 25.98 5.78
CA MET A 94 -10.32 27.02 5.05
C MET A 94 -11.27 28.18 4.68
N GLY A 95 -10.87 29.41 5.00
CA GLY A 95 -11.67 30.60 4.78
C GLY A 95 -12.76 30.84 5.80
N TYR A 96 -12.78 30.12 6.94
CA TYR A 96 -13.74 30.29 8.02
C TYR A 96 -13.04 30.53 9.35
N ALA A 97 -13.70 31.29 10.24
CA ALA A 97 -13.22 31.44 11.60
C ALA A 97 -13.34 30.10 12.37
N PRO A 98 -12.28 29.67 13.08
CA PRO A 98 -12.34 28.44 13.85
C PRO A 98 -13.35 28.54 14.99
N VAL A 99 -14.05 27.44 15.29
CA VAL A 99 -15.00 27.36 16.39
C VAL A 99 -14.52 26.33 17.40
N ILE A 100 -14.52 26.71 18.70
CA ILE A 100 -14.22 25.78 19.80
C ILE A 100 -15.49 25.54 20.61
N ILE A 101 -15.88 24.27 20.79
CA ILE A 101 -16.99 23.84 21.62
C ILE A 101 -16.43 23.18 22.89
N PRO A 102 -16.42 23.86 24.04
CA PRO A 102 -15.90 23.30 25.28
C PRO A 102 -16.95 22.43 25.99
N GLY A 103 -16.50 21.68 27.00
CA GLY A 103 -17.37 21.03 27.96
C GLY A 103 -18.08 19.75 27.48
N ILE A 104 -17.44 18.99 26.61
CA ILE A 104 -17.94 17.69 26.17
C ILE A 104 -17.48 16.61 27.15
N SER A 105 -18.39 16.12 27.98
CA SER A 105 -18.10 15.04 28.91
C SER A 105 -18.62 13.71 28.40
N LEU A 106 -17.73 12.71 28.31
CA LEU A 106 -18.01 11.36 27.86
C LEU A 106 -17.77 10.34 28.96
N SER A 107 -18.73 9.43 29.17
CA SER A 107 -18.66 8.42 30.24
C SER A 107 -19.29 7.09 29.83
N PHE A 108 -18.68 5.96 30.21
CA PHE A 108 -19.26 4.64 29.97
C PHE A 108 -20.54 4.34 30.75
N ARG A 109 -20.77 5.05 31.89
CA ARG A 109 -21.94 4.87 32.73
C ARG A 109 -23.00 5.96 32.55
N GLY A 110 -22.76 6.97 31.70
CA GLY A 110 -23.66 8.07 31.39
C GLY A 110 -23.80 8.32 29.90
N SER A 111 -23.35 9.50 29.46
CA SER A 111 -23.39 9.86 28.02
C SER A 111 -22.21 9.22 27.29
N ARG A 112 -22.45 8.06 26.66
CA ARG A 112 -21.48 7.36 25.81
C ARG A 112 -21.35 7.98 24.43
N THR A 113 -22.46 8.51 23.93
CA THR A 113 -22.56 9.21 22.64
C THR A 113 -22.93 10.66 22.92
N ARG A 114 -22.28 11.59 22.25
CA ARG A 114 -22.59 13.02 22.32
C ARG A 114 -22.83 13.57 20.93
N ASP A 115 -24.06 13.97 20.66
CA ASP A 115 -24.39 14.77 19.49
C ASP A 115 -24.26 16.25 19.86
N VAL A 116 -23.39 16.97 19.15
CA VAL A 116 -23.16 18.41 19.33
C VAL A 116 -24.06 19.27 18.45
N GLY A 117 -24.92 18.64 17.62
CA GLY A 117 -25.88 19.32 16.78
C GLY A 117 -25.24 19.97 15.54
N ILE A 118 -25.88 21.05 15.08
CA ILE A 118 -25.43 21.80 13.90
C ILE A 118 -24.49 22.92 14.33
N ILE A 119 -23.27 22.89 13.84
CA ILE A 119 -22.23 23.89 14.06
C ILE A 119 -22.21 24.81 12.83
N LYS A 120 -22.27 26.12 13.08
CA LYS A 120 -22.24 27.14 12.04
C LYS A 120 -20.89 27.82 12.01
N LEU A 121 -20.15 27.66 10.91
CA LEU A 121 -18.91 28.39 10.70
C LEU A 121 -19.16 29.73 9.99
N GLN A 122 -18.52 30.77 10.42
CA GLN A 122 -18.59 32.08 9.80
C GLN A 122 -17.43 32.24 8.79
N PRO A 123 -17.69 32.60 7.53
CA PRO A 123 -16.63 33.01 6.62
C PRO A 123 -15.81 34.12 7.22
N SER A 124 -14.50 33.97 7.28
CA SER A 124 -13.58 34.96 7.81
C SER A 124 -12.78 35.59 6.68
N ALA A 125 -12.89 36.90 6.52
CA ALA A 125 -11.87 37.68 5.82
C ALA A 125 -10.75 37.91 6.84
N ILE A 126 -9.73 37.06 6.82
CA ILE A 126 -8.62 37.15 7.78
C ILE A 126 -7.70 38.28 7.34
N GLU A 127 -7.79 39.43 7.99
CA GLU A 127 -6.63 40.32 8.16
C GLU A 127 -5.70 39.62 9.18
N LEU A 128 -4.53 39.21 8.72
CA LEU A 128 -3.50 38.56 9.55
C LEU A 128 -2.85 39.61 10.46
N GLU A 129 -3.44 39.88 11.63
CA GLU A 129 -2.62 40.32 12.75
C GLU A 129 -1.85 39.12 13.30
N ALA A 130 -0.53 39.28 13.43
CA ALA A 130 0.39 38.27 13.89
C ALA A 130 0.01 37.73 15.29
N VAL A 131 -0.81 36.73 15.35
CA VAL A 131 -1.02 35.93 16.55
C VAL A 131 0.15 34.96 16.63
N LYS A 132 0.84 34.99 17.77
CA LYS A 132 1.89 34.03 18.13
C LYS A 132 1.26 32.64 18.20
N VAL A 133 1.34 31.92 17.09
CA VAL A 133 0.81 30.57 16.92
C VAL A 133 1.65 29.65 17.81
N ILE A 134 1.02 29.07 18.83
CA ILE A 134 1.45 27.80 19.40
C ILE A 134 1.11 26.78 18.33
N ASP A 135 2.11 26.05 17.87
CA ASP A 135 2.17 25.26 16.64
C ASP A 135 1.40 23.94 16.77
N ASP A 136 0.08 24.01 16.97
CA ASP A 136 -0.80 22.85 16.89
C ASP A 136 -1.35 22.76 15.45
N LYS A 137 -0.70 21.96 14.61
CA LYS A 137 -1.17 21.69 13.25
C LYS A 137 -2.52 20.97 13.32
N PRO A 138 -3.47 21.31 12.44
CA PRO A 138 -4.72 20.54 12.36
C PRO A 138 -4.42 19.10 11.94
N ILE A 139 -5.19 18.13 12.45
CA ILE A 139 -5.02 16.72 12.09
C ILE A 139 -5.16 16.52 10.58
N PHE A 140 -6.03 17.29 9.91
CA PHE A 140 -6.20 17.28 8.46
C PHE A 140 -5.99 18.68 7.90
N GLU A 141 -5.12 18.77 6.88
CA GLU A 141 -4.89 19.99 6.11
C GLU A 141 -5.27 19.75 4.65
N PHE A 142 -5.84 20.75 4.02
CA PHE A 142 -6.20 20.72 2.61
C PHE A 142 -5.37 21.75 1.85
N GLU A 143 -4.52 21.26 0.96
CA GLU A 143 -3.84 22.09 -0.02
C GLU A 143 -4.58 22.02 -1.37
N THR A 144 -4.11 22.78 -2.36
CA THR A 144 -4.78 22.88 -3.66
C THR A 144 -4.89 21.54 -4.38
N ASP A 145 -3.92 20.65 -4.22
CA ASP A 145 -3.78 19.39 -4.95
C ASP A 145 -3.73 18.15 -4.02
N LYS A 146 -3.70 18.34 -2.70
CA LYS A 146 -3.57 17.23 -1.75
C LYS A 146 -4.29 17.44 -0.43
N LEU A 147 -4.68 16.32 0.17
CA LEU A 147 -5.10 16.19 1.56
C LEU A 147 -3.92 15.71 2.40
N ILE A 148 -3.63 16.38 3.51
CA ILE A 148 -2.59 15.99 4.45
C ILE A 148 -3.24 15.51 5.74
N TYR A 149 -2.86 14.33 6.20
CA TYR A 149 -3.18 13.80 7.52
C TYR A 149 -1.93 13.82 8.40
N ASN A 150 -1.91 14.65 9.43
CA ASN A 150 -0.80 14.81 10.37
C ASN A 150 -0.88 13.71 11.45
N SER A 151 -0.30 12.54 11.18
CA SER A 151 -0.38 11.40 12.11
C SER A 151 0.47 11.59 13.36
N SER A 152 1.51 12.43 13.31
CA SER A 152 2.33 12.77 14.48
C SER A 152 1.56 13.49 15.58
N ASP A 153 0.47 14.13 15.23
CA ASP A 153 -0.39 14.89 16.14
C ASP A 153 -1.62 14.08 16.60
N ASP A 154 -1.79 12.85 16.07
CA ASP A 154 -2.82 11.89 16.50
C ASP A 154 -2.24 10.86 17.47
N ILE A 155 -2.49 11.04 18.76
CA ILE A 155 -2.00 10.15 19.85
C ILE A 155 -2.42 8.68 19.66
N ILE A 156 -3.51 8.42 18.94
CA ILE A 156 -4.00 7.06 18.67
C ILE A 156 -3.25 6.42 17.49
N ALA A 157 -2.65 7.23 16.60
CA ALA A 157 -1.91 6.75 15.44
C ALA A 157 -0.53 6.15 15.78
N ASP A 158 -0.01 6.39 16.97
CA ASP A 158 1.37 6.02 17.35
C ASP A 158 1.56 4.50 17.58
N SER A 159 0.46 3.74 17.67
CA SER A 159 0.49 2.28 17.86
C SER A 159 -0.01 1.56 16.63
N GLY A 160 0.82 0.73 16.01
CA GLY A 160 0.44 -0.08 14.85
C GLY A 160 1.41 0.07 13.69
N THR A 161 0.88 -0.08 12.49
CA THR A 161 1.60 0.01 11.21
C THR A 161 1.06 1.15 10.37
N ALA A 162 1.67 1.40 9.21
CA ALA A 162 1.13 2.37 8.25
C ALA A 162 -0.27 1.99 7.76
N GLU A 163 -0.63 0.70 7.74
CA GLU A 163 -1.99 0.24 7.47
C GLU A 163 -3.00 0.87 8.44
N ASP A 164 -2.70 0.81 9.75
CA ASP A 164 -3.57 1.41 10.77
C ASP A 164 -3.69 2.93 10.63
N VAL A 165 -2.60 3.57 10.18
CA VAL A 165 -2.56 5.02 9.90
C VAL A 165 -3.36 5.35 8.64
N LEU A 166 -3.18 4.59 7.55
CA LEU A 166 -3.87 4.79 6.29
C LEU A 166 -5.39 4.60 6.42
N ASN A 167 -5.83 3.64 7.23
CA ASN A 167 -7.26 3.41 7.52
C ASN A 167 -7.93 4.57 8.27
N LYS A 168 -7.16 5.54 8.78
CA LYS A 168 -7.70 6.78 9.37
C LYS A 168 -7.80 7.92 8.36
N VAL A 169 -7.13 7.78 7.21
CA VAL A 169 -7.12 8.81 6.17
C VAL A 169 -8.42 8.75 5.38
N PRO A 170 -9.16 9.85 5.27
CA PRO A 170 -10.36 9.89 4.43
C PRO A 170 -10.10 9.42 3.01
N MET A 171 -11.05 8.70 2.42
CA MET A 171 -11.00 8.14 1.07
C MET A 171 -10.00 6.98 0.87
N VAL A 172 -9.18 6.64 1.85
CA VAL A 172 -8.25 5.51 1.79
C VAL A 172 -8.82 4.34 2.56
N VAL A 173 -8.74 3.15 1.99
CA VAL A 173 -9.12 1.89 2.64
C VAL A 173 -8.02 0.89 2.38
N VAL A 174 -7.58 0.22 3.43
CA VAL A 174 -6.68 -0.93 3.36
C VAL A 174 -7.50 -2.16 3.71
N ASP A 175 -7.53 -3.13 2.82
CA ASP A 175 -8.29 -4.36 3.01
C ASP A 175 -7.54 -5.38 3.89
N GLN A 176 -8.14 -6.57 4.08
CA GLN A 176 -7.56 -7.62 4.93
C GLN A 176 -6.30 -8.27 4.32
N ASP A 177 -6.10 -8.13 3.03
CA ASP A 177 -4.95 -8.65 2.30
C ASP A 177 -3.84 -7.59 2.16
N GLY A 178 -4.05 -6.37 2.70
CA GLY A 178 -3.10 -5.25 2.70
C GLY A 178 -3.18 -4.40 1.44
N GLU A 179 -4.17 -4.63 0.56
CA GLU A 179 -4.35 -3.83 -0.64
C GLU A 179 -4.91 -2.44 -0.29
N VAL A 180 -4.20 -1.41 -0.72
CA VAL A 180 -4.58 -0.02 -0.48
C VAL A 180 -5.41 0.50 -1.65
N THR A 181 -6.59 1.00 -1.35
CA THR A 181 -7.48 1.62 -2.35
C THR A 181 -7.73 3.09 -2.02
N LEU A 182 -7.86 3.91 -3.05
CA LEU A 182 -8.27 5.31 -2.94
C LEU A 182 -9.62 5.50 -3.64
N ARG A 183 -10.65 5.90 -2.88
CA ARG A 183 -12.03 5.99 -3.38
C ARG A 183 -12.53 4.68 -4.00
N GLY A 184 -12.07 3.54 -3.47
CA GLY A 184 -12.42 2.21 -3.98
C GLY A 184 -11.67 1.77 -5.25
N ASN A 185 -10.69 2.53 -5.72
CA ASN A 185 -9.87 2.18 -6.86
C ASN A 185 -8.49 1.70 -6.37
N PRO A 186 -8.03 0.48 -6.73
CA PRO A 186 -6.75 -0.08 -6.31
C PRO A 186 -5.54 0.47 -7.07
N ASN A 187 -5.74 1.16 -8.21
CA ASN A 187 -4.65 1.76 -8.97
C ASN A 187 -4.07 3.01 -8.27
N VAL A 188 -3.53 2.83 -7.09
CA VAL A 188 -2.93 3.88 -6.27
C VAL A 188 -1.42 3.73 -6.26
N LYS A 189 -0.70 4.82 -6.49
CA LYS A 189 0.75 4.85 -6.32
C LYS A 189 1.08 5.21 -4.88
N ILE A 190 1.75 4.31 -4.17
CA ILE A 190 2.22 4.57 -2.80
C ILE A 190 3.66 5.02 -2.84
N LEU A 191 3.91 6.15 -2.20
CA LEU A 191 5.24 6.71 -2.02
C LEU A 191 5.62 6.73 -0.54
N VAL A 192 6.89 6.55 -0.24
CA VAL A 192 7.47 6.78 1.09
C VAL A 192 8.54 7.86 0.95
N ASN A 193 8.34 9.00 1.60
CA ASN A 193 9.17 10.20 1.42
C ASN A 193 9.31 10.66 -0.04
N GLY A 194 8.22 10.56 -0.82
CA GLY A 194 8.20 10.90 -2.24
C GLY A 194 8.76 9.83 -3.18
N ARG A 195 9.18 8.68 -2.67
CA ARG A 195 9.78 7.56 -3.42
C ARG A 195 8.76 6.44 -3.59
N PRO A 196 8.70 5.76 -4.74
CA PRO A 196 7.81 4.63 -4.92
C PRO A 196 8.06 3.55 -3.86
N ASN A 197 7.02 3.14 -3.14
CA ASN A 197 7.08 1.98 -2.26
C ASN A 197 6.88 0.73 -3.13
N ARG A 198 7.93 -0.08 -3.27
CA ARG A 198 7.93 -1.29 -4.10
C ARG A 198 8.14 -2.55 -3.28
N THR A 199 7.90 -2.48 -1.97
CA THR A 199 8.02 -3.62 -1.07
C THR A 199 6.75 -4.47 -1.12
N GLY A 200 6.90 -5.76 -1.42
CA GLY A 200 5.82 -6.75 -1.36
C GLY A 200 5.20 -7.15 -2.71
N GLU A 201 4.40 -8.19 -2.68
CA GLU A 201 3.59 -8.69 -3.79
C GLU A 201 2.53 -7.63 -4.14
N GLY A 202 2.66 -6.99 -5.29
CA GLY A 202 1.81 -5.87 -5.71
C GLY A 202 2.38 -4.46 -5.45
N GLY A 203 3.54 -4.33 -4.78
CA GLY A 203 4.24 -3.04 -4.62
C GLY A 203 3.66 -2.08 -3.57
N ASN A 204 2.68 -2.50 -2.80
CA ASN A 204 1.93 -1.66 -1.87
C ASN A 204 2.00 -2.13 -0.41
N ASP A 205 3.00 -2.94 -0.05
CA ASP A 205 3.15 -3.45 1.32
C ASP A 205 3.52 -2.33 2.29
N VAL A 206 2.52 -1.85 3.02
CA VAL A 206 2.65 -0.78 4.02
C VAL A 206 2.79 -1.32 5.45
N ASP A 207 2.58 -2.63 5.66
CA ASP A 207 2.60 -3.28 6.97
C ASP A 207 3.94 -3.20 7.67
N ASN A 208 5.01 -3.08 6.89
CA ASN A 208 6.38 -3.03 7.41
C ASN A 208 6.80 -1.65 7.93
N ILE A 209 5.96 -0.61 7.78
CA ILE A 209 6.25 0.74 8.25
C ILE A 209 5.58 0.92 9.62
N PRO A 210 6.35 1.04 10.71
CA PRO A 210 5.77 1.35 12.02
C PRO A 210 5.06 2.71 12.02
N ALA A 211 3.85 2.76 12.57
CA ALA A 211 3.06 4.00 12.66
C ALA A 211 3.82 5.14 13.38
N SER A 212 4.60 4.78 14.42
CA SER A 212 5.42 5.74 15.19
C SER A 212 6.46 6.50 14.36
N LEU A 213 6.84 5.97 13.19
CA LEU A 213 7.79 6.61 12.28
C LEU A 213 7.12 7.57 11.31
N ILE A 214 5.79 7.56 11.19
CA ILE A 214 5.07 8.38 10.24
C ILE A 214 4.85 9.77 10.83
N ASP A 215 5.25 10.79 10.06
CA ASP A 215 4.99 12.20 10.38
C ASP A 215 3.61 12.60 9.88
N ARG A 216 3.34 12.35 8.60
CA ARG A 216 2.06 12.64 7.95
C ARG A 216 1.83 11.75 6.73
N VAL A 217 0.60 11.70 6.29
CA VAL A 217 0.20 11.07 5.03
C VAL A 217 -0.38 12.14 4.11
N GLU A 218 0.12 12.22 2.89
CA GLU A 218 -0.34 13.14 1.85
C GLU A 218 -1.11 12.35 0.79
N VAL A 219 -2.38 12.68 0.56
CA VAL A 219 -3.22 12.06 -0.48
C VAL A 219 -3.40 13.04 -1.63
N ILE A 220 -2.78 12.77 -2.75
CA ILE A 220 -2.82 13.60 -3.96
C ILE A 220 -3.86 12.99 -4.90
N THR A 221 -5.01 13.63 -5.01
CA THR A 221 -6.14 13.15 -5.83
C THR A 221 -6.12 13.66 -7.27
N SER A 222 -5.29 14.66 -7.53
CA SER A 222 -5.07 15.22 -8.87
C SER A 222 -3.56 15.36 -9.08
N PRO A 223 -2.88 14.25 -9.44
CA PRO A 223 -1.44 14.28 -9.65
C PRO A 223 -1.08 15.28 -10.75
N SER A 224 -0.04 16.07 -10.51
CA SER A 224 0.47 17.02 -11.51
C SER A 224 1.20 16.29 -12.64
N ALA A 225 1.54 17.02 -13.72
CA ALA A 225 2.29 16.49 -14.86
C ALA A 225 3.67 15.89 -14.52
N LYS A 226 4.16 16.12 -13.31
CA LYS A 226 5.36 15.47 -12.76
C LYS A 226 5.22 13.96 -12.65
N TYR A 227 4.01 13.47 -12.44
CA TYR A 227 3.74 12.05 -12.23
C TYR A 227 3.25 11.38 -13.50
N ASP A 228 3.55 10.10 -13.64
CA ASP A 228 3.09 9.26 -14.74
C ASP A 228 1.55 9.26 -14.82
N PRO A 229 0.95 9.61 -15.97
CA PRO A 229 -0.51 9.72 -16.10
C PRO A 229 -1.23 8.37 -16.24
N ASP A 230 -0.50 7.25 -16.36
CA ASP A 230 -1.08 5.92 -16.63
C ASP A 230 -2.04 5.46 -15.53
N GLY A 231 -3.33 5.78 -15.70
CA GLY A 231 -4.47 5.13 -15.04
C GLY A 231 -4.56 5.24 -13.52
N MET A 232 -3.78 6.12 -12.89
CA MET A 232 -3.74 6.23 -11.43
C MET A 232 -4.99 6.90 -10.85
N ALA A 233 -5.56 6.29 -9.80
CA ALA A 233 -6.63 6.90 -9.00
C ALA A 233 -6.12 8.08 -8.16
N GLY A 234 -4.81 8.12 -7.91
CA GLY A 234 -4.10 9.14 -7.15
C GLY A 234 -2.81 8.60 -6.55
N ILE A 235 -2.19 9.42 -5.70
CA ILE A 235 -0.93 9.11 -5.04
C ILE A 235 -1.13 9.24 -3.53
N ILE A 236 -0.61 8.28 -2.78
CA ILE A 236 -0.53 8.34 -1.32
C ILE A 236 0.96 8.41 -0.96
N ASN A 237 1.39 9.52 -0.37
CA ASN A 237 2.77 9.71 0.07
C ASN A 237 2.85 9.63 1.60
N ILE A 238 3.51 8.61 2.11
CA ILE A 238 3.78 8.42 3.54
C ILE A 238 5.08 9.15 3.86
N VAL A 239 4.99 10.25 4.59
CA VAL A 239 6.15 11.04 4.98
C VAL A 239 6.59 10.58 6.37
N LEU A 240 7.83 10.11 6.47
CA LEU A 240 8.40 9.65 7.72
C LEU A 240 9.01 10.82 8.50
N LYS A 241 8.97 10.72 9.85
CA LYS A 241 9.60 11.68 10.76
C LYS A 241 11.09 11.80 10.42
N LYS A 242 11.52 12.96 10.00
CA LYS A 242 12.95 13.25 9.84
C LYS A 242 13.51 13.36 11.26
N GLY A 243 14.50 12.52 11.57
CA GLY A 243 15.10 12.36 12.89
C GLY A 243 15.07 13.63 13.76
N LYS A 244 14.10 13.68 14.65
CA LYS A 244 13.84 14.82 15.54
C LYS A 244 14.89 14.87 16.67
N TYR A 245 15.64 13.78 16.83
CA TYR A 245 16.59 13.62 17.93
C TYR A 245 17.97 13.26 17.36
N GLU A 246 18.99 14.02 17.77
CA GLU A 246 20.39 13.64 17.54
C GLU A 246 20.73 12.40 18.37
N GLY A 247 21.67 11.59 17.86
CA GLY A 247 22.09 10.37 18.52
C GLY A 247 21.40 9.11 17.98
N LEU A 248 21.39 8.07 18.80
CA LEU A 248 20.83 6.76 18.47
C LEU A 248 19.35 6.68 18.90
N ASN A 249 18.50 6.36 17.94
CA ASN A 249 17.07 6.13 18.13
C ASN A 249 16.70 4.79 17.52
N GLY A 250 15.65 4.15 18.01
CA GLY A 250 15.20 2.92 17.42
C GLY A 250 13.95 2.36 18.06
N SER A 251 13.40 1.34 17.44
CA SER A 251 12.26 0.60 17.94
C SER A 251 12.43 -0.90 17.71
N ILE A 252 11.81 -1.68 18.57
CA ILE A 252 11.68 -3.13 18.44
C ILE A 252 10.20 -3.45 18.55
N LYS A 253 9.66 -4.18 17.57
CA LYS A 253 8.28 -4.64 17.54
C LYS A 253 8.27 -6.15 17.46
N ILE A 254 7.48 -6.77 18.32
CA ILE A 254 7.22 -8.22 18.32
C ILE A 254 5.72 -8.41 18.19
N ASN A 255 5.30 -9.13 17.16
CA ASN A 255 3.91 -9.44 16.89
C ASN A 255 3.68 -10.94 17.07
N GLY A 256 2.61 -11.30 17.78
CA GLY A 256 2.09 -12.65 17.83
C GLY A 256 0.58 -12.61 17.60
N LYS A 257 0.04 -13.46 16.74
CA LYS A 257 -1.39 -13.59 16.51
C LYS A 257 -1.79 -15.05 16.61
N HIS A 258 -2.73 -15.33 17.49
CA HIS A 258 -3.32 -16.67 17.66
C HIS A 258 -4.77 -16.63 17.21
N ASN A 259 -5.17 -17.59 16.38
CA ASN A 259 -6.55 -17.74 15.95
C ASN A 259 -7.26 -18.80 16.80
N SER A 260 -8.39 -18.43 17.43
CA SER A 260 -9.14 -19.28 18.37
C SER A 260 -10.07 -20.31 17.71
N TYR A 261 -10.10 -20.41 16.39
CA TYR A 261 -11.00 -21.30 15.64
C TYR A 261 -10.40 -22.69 15.30
N GLY A 262 -9.48 -23.19 16.12
CA GLY A 262 -8.98 -24.58 15.97
C GLY A 262 -8.00 -24.78 14.80
N SER A 263 -7.88 -23.84 13.89
CA SER A 263 -6.86 -23.79 12.86
C SER A 263 -5.81 -22.78 13.32
N ILE A 264 -4.61 -23.24 13.55
CA ILE A 264 -3.53 -22.41 14.09
C ILE A 264 -3.00 -21.54 12.95
N GLY A 265 -3.64 -20.38 12.72
CA GLY A 265 -3.04 -19.32 11.95
C GLY A 265 -2.11 -18.52 12.85
N GLU A 266 -0.86 -18.88 12.94
CA GLU A 266 0.13 -18.15 13.72
C GLU A 266 0.81 -17.11 12.83
N MET A 267 0.76 -15.85 13.25
CA MET A 267 1.58 -14.78 12.70
C MET A 267 2.61 -14.41 13.75
N ASN A 268 3.86 -14.68 13.47
CA ASN A 268 4.97 -14.29 14.30
C ASN A 268 5.82 -13.29 13.55
N GLY A 269 5.98 -12.09 14.10
CA GLY A 269 6.76 -11.03 13.50
C GLY A 269 7.73 -10.40 14.47
N PHE A 270 8.92 -10.13 13.99
CA PHE A 270 9.95 -9.35 14.67
C PHE A 270 10.40 -8.26 13.72
N THR A 271 10.26 -7.01 14.15
CA THR A 271 10.75 -5.86 13.38
C THR A 271 11.61 -5.00 14.29
N THR A 272 12.77 -4.60 13.81
CA THR A 272 13.62 -3.62 14.47
C THR A 272 13.98 -2.52 13.50
N TYR A 273 13.99 -1.31 14.00
CA TYR A 273 14.45 -0.12 13.32
C TYR A 273 15.49 0.56 14.17
N GLY A 274 16.57 1.00 13.56
CA GLY A 274 17.63 1.79 14.18
C GLY A 274 17.97 2.98 13.31
N ASN A 275 18.14 4.13 13.95
CA ASN A 275 18.57 5.37 13.31
C ASN A 275 19.64 6.04 14.18
N TYR A 276 20.71 6.46 13.55
CA TYR A 276 21.74 7.28 14.16
C TYR A 276 21.88 8.59 13.40
N LYS A 277 21.53 9.70 14.05
CA LYS A 277 21.67 11.04 13.50
C LYS A 277 22.82 11.78 14.19
N GLY A 278 23.87 12.05 13.43
CA GLY A 278 24.95 12.94 13.78
C GLY A 278 24.79 14.30 13.10
N GLU A 279 25.78 15.17 13.21
CA GLU A 279 25.76 16.52 12.65
C GLU A 279 25.58 16.53 11.12
N LYS A 280 26.28 15.65 10.39
CA LYS A 280 26.23 15.56 8.92
C LYS A 280 25.66 14.26 8.38
N TRP A 281 25.55 13.23 9.23
CA TRP A 281 25.12 11.91 8.84
C TRP A 281 23.81 11.54 9.51
N ASN A 282 22.92 10.95 8.74
CA ASN A 282 21.77 10.24 9.24
C ASN A 282 21.81 8.81 8.69
N LEU A 283 22.15 7.84 9.54
CA LEU A 283 22.21 6.43 9.16
C LEU A 283 20.99 5.72 9.71
N TYR A 284 20.33 4.92 8.87
CA TYR A 284 19.17 4.17 9.33
C TYR A 284 19.16 2.75 8.75
N SER A 285 18.61 1.85 9.53
CA SER A 285 18.42 0.45 9.12
C SER A 285 17.16 -0.13 9.70
N SER A 286 16.57 -1.07 8.99
CA SER A 286 15.49 -1.90 9.51
C SER A 286 15.69 -3.36 9.15
N LEU A 287 15.23 -4.23 10.03
CA LEU A 287 15.12 -5.66 9.81
C LEU A 287 13.71 -6.08 10.17
N SER A 288 13.02 -6.74 9.25
CA SER A 288 11.70 -7.34 9.50
C SER A 288 11.75 -8.82 9.17
N LEU A 289 11.29 -9.62 10.12
CA LEU A 289 11.19 -11.07 10.01
C LEU A 289 9.75 -11.45 10.33
N ASN A 290 9.01 -11.91 9.34
CA ASN A 290 7.60 -12.26 9.48
C ASN A 290 7.38 -13.70 9.04
N ASN A 291 6.57 -14.42 9.80
CA ASN A 291 6.08 -15.74 9.43
C ASN A 291 4.57 -15.79 9.66
N ARG A 292 3.82 -16.24 8.66
CA ARG A 292 2.36 -16.29 8.71
C ARG A 292 1.87 -17.63 8.19
N LEU A 293 1.20 -18.39 9.07
CA LEU A 293 0.40 -19.53 8.69
C LEU A 293 -1.05 -19.08 8.46
N ARG A 294 -1.62 -19.43 7.32
CA ARG A 294 -3.02 -19.16 6.99
C ARG A 294 -3.71 -20.47 6.67
N ASN A 295 -4.77 -20.77 7.40
CA ASN A 295 -5.66 -21.88 7.12
C ASN A 295 -7.03 -21.31 6.79
N MET A 296 -7.56 -21.68 5.65
CA MET A 296 -8.87 -21.29 5.19
C MET A 296 -9.64 -22.51 4.72
N ASN A 297 -10.89 -22.65 5.20
CA ASN A 297 -11.81 -23.66 4.72
C ASN A 297 -13.10 -22.98 4.24
N GLY A 298 -13.73 -23.59 3.29
CA GLY A 298 -14.97 -23.03 2.74
C GLY A 298 -15.62 -23.96 1.73
N TYR A 299 -16.69 -23.49 1.16
CA TYR A 299 -17.33 -24.14 0.02
C TYR A 299 -17.56 -23.12 -1.10
N ARG A 300 -17.55 -23.62 -2.32
CA ARG A 300 -17.86 -22.80 -3.50
C ARG A 300 -18.87 -23.55 -4.36
N ARG A 301 -19.88 -22.82 -4.85
CA ARG A 301 -20.82 -23.29 -5.84
C ARG A 301 -20.68 -22.44 -7.09
N VAL A 302 -20.54 -23.09 -8.24
CA VAL A 302 -20.51 -22.44 -9.54
C VAL A 302 -21.64 -23.04 -10.36
N ASP A 303 -22.61 -22.21 -10.73
CA ASP A 303 -23.70 -22.59 -11.65
C ASP A 303 -23.38 -21.99 -13.02
N THR A 304 -23.19 -22.84 -14.02
CA THR A 304 -22.90 -22.42 -15.40
C THR A 304 -24.13 -22.76 -16.26
N GLU A 305 -24.75 -21.73 -16.85
CA GLU A 305 -25.81 -21.91 -17.82
C GLU A 305 -25.24 -21.99 -19.22
N TYR A 306 -25.51 -23.09 -19.92
CA TYR A 306 -25.15 -23.26 -21.33
C TYR A 306 -26.36 -22.95 -22.19
N ASP A 307 -26.30 -21.88 -22.98
CA ASP A 307 -27.26 -21.56 -24.04
C ASP A 307 -26.91 -22.40 -25.28
N ALA A 308 -27.60 -23.50 -25.45
CA ALA A 308 -27.38 -24.45 -26.56
C ALA A 308 -27.73 -23.85 -27.94
N THR A 309 -28.46 -22.73 -27.99
CA THR A 309 -28.85 -22.11 -29.27
C THR A 309 -27.69 -21.54 -30.06
N ASN A 310 -26.55 -21.24 -29.38
CA ASN A 310 -25.36 -20.66 -30.03
C ASN A 310 -24.29 -21.68 -30.44
N ILE A 311 -24.34 -22.92 -29.93
CA ILE A 311 -23.28 -23.90 -30.16
C ILE A 311 -23.75 -25.06 -31.05
N LEU A 312 -24.90 -25.65 -30.81
CA LEU A 312 -25.51 -26.70 -31.63
C LEU A 312 -27.03 -26.73 -31.35
N PRO A 313 -27.90 -26.53 -32.35
CA PRO A 313 -29.34 -26.39 -32.14
C PRO A 313 -30.10 -27.68 -31.80
N ILE A 314 -29.40 -28.71 -31.31
CA ILE A 314 -29.98 -30.04 -31.02
C ILE A 314 -29.90 -30.37 -29.50
N LEU A 315 -29.17 -29.59 -28.71
CA LEU A 315 -29.05 -29.82 -27.26
C LEU A 315 -29.97 -28.88 -26.49
N PRO A 316 -30.71 -29.35 -25.47
CA PRO A 316 -31.49 -28.47 -24.61
C PRO A 316 -30.56 -27.60 -23.76
N ASP A 317 -31.04 -26.40 -23.41
CA ASP A 317 -30.37 -25.56 -22.42
C ASP A 317 -30.11 -26.35 -21.16
N SER A 318 -28.89 -26.33 -20.68
CA SER A 318 -28.47 -27.09 -19.51
C SER A 318 -27.77 -26.18 -18.50
N THR A 319 -28.09 -26.35 -17.23
CA THR A 319 -27.38 -25.73 -16.12
C THR A 319 -26.51 -26.79 -15.49
N GLU A 320 -25.20 -26.55 -15.45
CA GLU A 320 -24.26 -27.36 -14.72
C GLU A 320 -23.91 -26.67 -13.40
N SER A 321 -24.10 -27.38 -12.28
CA SER A 321 -23.73 -26.89 -10.94
C SER A 321 -22.55 -27.66 -10.43
N ILE A 322 -21.43 -26.99 -10.22
CA ILE A 322 -20.26 -27.57 -9.57
C ILE A 322 -20.23 -27.12 -8.10
N HIS A 323 -20.22 -28.07 -7.20
CA HIS A 323 -20.09 -27.85 -5.77
C HIS A 323 -18.78 -28.43 -5.29
N TYR A 324 -17.99 -27.67 -4.53
CA TYR A 324 -16.80 -28.21 -3.89
C TYR A 324 -16.53 -27.58 -2.53
N ASP A 325 -16.03 -28.40 -1.61
CA ASP A 325 -15.45 -27.98 -0.34
C ASP A 325 -13.94 -27.85 -0.52
N PHE A 326 -13.33 -26.86 0.09
CA PHE A 326 -11.89 -26.67 0.02
C PHE A 326 -11.28 -26.40 1.40
N ILE A 327 -10.04 -26.88 1.57
CA ILE A 327 -9.15 -26.55 2.68
C ILE A 327 -7.85 -26.02 2.06
N ASN A 328 -7.53 -24.77 2.34
CA ASN A 328 -6.31 -24.13 1.90
C ASN A 328 -5.41 -23.87 3.12
N GLU A 329 -4.21 -24.41 3.09
CA GLU A 329 -3.16 -24.17 4.07
C GLU A 329 -2.00 -23.46 3.37
N SER A 330 -1.58 -22.31 3.91
CA SER A 330 -0.49 -21.52 3.32
C SER A 330 0.47 -21.05 4.42
N ASP A 331 1.73 -21.40 4.26
CA ASP A 331 2.85 -20.88 5.05
C ASP A 331 3.57 -19.79 4.24
N ARG A 332 3.67 -18.60 4.82
CA ARG A 332 4.32 -17.45 4.21
C ARG A 332 5.43 -16.94 5.10
N VAL A 333 6.60 -16.79 4.54
CA VAL A 333 7.78 -16.24 5.21
C VAL A 333 8.18 -14.97 4.48
N GLY A 334 8.17 -13.83 5.18
CA GLY A 334 8.60 -12.54 4.64
C GLY A 334 9.76 -11.97 5.45
N HIS A 335 10.88 -11.69 4.81
CA HIS A 335 12.03 -11.04 5.43
C HIS A 335 12.41 -9.80 4.65
N SER A 336 12.69 -8.71 5.35
CA SER A 336 13.22 -7.51 4.72
C SER A 336 14.38 -6.92 5.51
N VAL A 337 15.35 -6.41 4.78
CA VAL A 337 16.51 -5.70 5.34
C VAL A 337 16.69 -4.42 4.55
N LYS A 338 16.71 -3.28 5.25
CA LYS A 338 16.92 -1.96 4.67
C LYS A 338 18.10 -1.27 5.34
N PHE A 339 18.94 -0.64 4.54
CA PHE A 339 19.98 0.26 4.97
C PHE A 339 19.91 1.55 4.18
N GLY A 340 20.03 2.68 4.87
CA GLY A 340 20.10 3.97 4.21
C GLY A 340 20.99 4.94 4.95
N ALA A 341 21.47 5.92 4.20
CA ALA A 341 22.32 6.99 4.70
C ALA A 341 21.98 8.31 4.00
N ASP A 342 21.77 9.36 4.79
CA ASP A 342 21.77 10.74 4.32
C ASP A 342 23.07 11.40 4.73
N TYR A 343 23.71 12.11 3.81
CA TYR A 343 24.90 12.90 4.08
C TYR A 343 24.70 14.35 3.68
N SER A 344 24.73 15.25 4.66
CA SER A 344 24.68 16.68 4.45
C SER A 344 26.07 17.20 4.09
N ILE A 345 26.31 17.42 2.79
CA ILE A 345 27.57 18.03 2.29
C ILE A 345 27.64 19.46 2.81
N THR A 346 26.52 20.19 2.68
CA THR A 346 26.24 21.48 3.29
C THR A 346 24.82 21.49 3.84
N ASP A 347 24.41 22.54 4.55
CA ASP A 347 23.03 22.69 5.05
C ASP A 347 21.98 22.70 3.92
N GLN A 348 22.42 23.01 2.71
CA GLN A 348 21.56 23.11 1.51
C GLN A 348 21.77 21.98 0.52
N LEU A 349 22.73 21.08 0.71
CA LEU A 349 23.02 19.99 -0.22
C LEU A 349 23.13 18.68 0.55
N VAL A 350 22.12 17.84 0.32
CA VAL A 350 22.03 16.51 0.93
C VAL A 350 22.11 15.44 -0.15
N VAL A 351 22.89 14.41 0.11
CA VAL A 351 22.93 13.19 -0.71
C VAL A 351 22.37 12.05 0.12
N ASN A 352 21.47 11.29 -0.48
CA ASN A 352 20.85 10.12 0.12
C ASN A 352 21.18 8.87 -0.68
N GLY A 353 21.41 7.75 0.01
CA GLY A 353 21.53 6.42 -0.57
C GLY A 353 20.79 5.40 0.28
N GLU A 354 20.03 4.51 -0.37
CA GLU A 354 19.28 3.45 0.30
C GLU A 354 19.37 2.15 -0.49
N VAL A 355 19.47 1.04 0.21
CA VAL A 355 19.35 -0.32 -0.34
C VAL A 355 18.34 -1.08 0.50
N ASN A 356 17.42 -1.74 -0.18
CA ASN A 356 16.38 -2.58 0.41
C ASN A 356 16.42 -3.96 -0.23
N TYR A 357 16.41 -5.01 0.59
CA TYR A 357 16.35 -6.39 0.14
C TYR A 357 15.20 -7.11 0.82
N ASN A 358 14.31 -7.67 0.01
CA ASN A 358 13.13 -8.39 0.47
C ASN A 358 13.15 -9.82 -0.06
N VAL A 359 12.72 -10.75 0.78
CA VAL A 359 12.48 -12.14 0.43
C VAL A 359 11.07 -12.50 0.85
N HIS A 360 10.32 -13.08 -0.07
CA HIS A 360 8.99 -13.60 0.21
C HIS A 360 8.91 -15.04 -0.28
N LEU A 361 8.63 -15.95 0.63
CA LEU A 361 8.49 -17.37 0.33
C LEU A 361 7.08 -17.80 0.71
N ARG A 362 6.42 -18.54 -0.16
CA ARG A 362 5.09 -19.08 0.09
C ARG A 362 5.06 -20.56 -0.26
N ASN A 363 4.56 -21.35 0.67
CA ASN A 363 4.20 -22.73 0.45
C ASN A 363 2.71 -22.88 0.71
N GLY A 364 1.94 -23.29 -0.29
CA GLY A 364 0.50 -23.47 -0.20
C GLY A 364 0.10 -24.90 -0.56
N VAL A 365 -0.87 -25.43 0.16
CA VAL A 365 -1.56 -26.69 -0.17
C VAL A 365 -3.05 -26.42 -0.16
N ASN A 366 -3.71 -26.67 -1.29
CA ASN A 366 -5.15 -26.53 -1.43
C ASN A 366 -5.76 -27.88 -1.73
N ASN A 367 -6.50 -28.43 -0.77
CA ASN A 367 -7.25 -29.68 -0.92
C ASN A 367 -8.68 -29.34 -1.31
N GLN A 368 -9.12 -29.81 -2.47
CA GLN A 368 -10.45 -29.56 -2.99
C GLN A 368 -11.20 -30.87 -3.21
N ASN A 369 -12.34 -31.01 -2.53
CA ASN A 369 -13.28 -32.11 -2.73
C ASN A 369 -14.42 -31.68 -3.65
N ASN A 370 -14.45 -32.20 -4.86
CA ASN A 370 -15.50 -31.90 -5.83
C ASN A 370 -16.73 -32.79 -5.55
N ILE A 371 -17.83 -32.18 -5.14
CA ILE A 371 -19.13 -32.84 -5.01
C ILE A 371 -19.87 -32.60 -6.34
N LEU A 372 -19.65 -33.50 -7.30
CA LEU A 372 -20.34 -33.46 -8.58
C LEU A 372 -21.64 -34.27 -8.52
N PRO A 373 -22.68 -33.89 -9.29
CA PRO A 373 -23.85 -34.74 -9.49
C PRO A 373 -23.54 -36.04 -10.26
N ILE A 374 -22.35 -36.21 -10.81
CA ILE A 374 -21.82 -37.42 -11.47
C ILE A 374 -20.87 -38.13 -10.52
N PRO A 375 -20.88 -39.48 -10.43
CA PRO A 375 -20.21 -40.25 -9.37
C PRO A 375 -18.68 -40.34 -9.47
N SER A 376 -18.01 -39.35 -9.98
CA SER A 376 -16.54 -39.23 -9.89
C SER A 376 -16.19 -38.17 -8.86
N LEU A 377 -16.09 -38.58 -7.59
CA LEU A 377 -15.45 -37.79 -6.55
C LEU A 377 -14.01 -37.52 -7.01
N ARG A 378 -13.72 -36.31 -7.44
CA ARG A 378 -12.35 -35.91 -7.73
C ARG A 378 -11.83 -35.14 -6.53
N ILE A 379 -10.88 -35.71 -5.83
CA ILE A 379 -10.08 -35.02 -4.84
C ILE A 379 -8.91 -34.44 -5.65
N THR A 380 -8.74 -33.13 -5.60
CA THR A 380 -7.60 -32.45 -6.21
C THR A 380 -6.75 -31.85 -5.11
N GLU A 381 -5.46 -32.08 -5.16
CA GLU A 381 -4.48 -31.42 -4.31
C GLU A 381 -3.64 -30.47 -5.15
N ASP A 382 -3.75 -29.17 -4.86
CA ASP A 382 -2.91 -28.15 -5.46
C ASP A 382 -1.77 -27.80 -4.51
N TYR A 383 -0.54 -27.94 -4.97
CA TYR A 383 0.65 -27.46 -4.28
C TYR A 383 1.15 -26.20 -5.00
N ASP A 384 1.34 -25.14 -4.23
CA ASP A 384 1.71 -23.82 -4.71
C ASP A 384 2.94 -23.32 -3.94
N PHE A 385 4.04 -23.09 -4.65
CA PHE A 385 5.30 -22.65 -4.08
C PHE A 385 5.76 -21.39 -4.81
N ASP A 386 5.90 -20.28 -4.09
CA ASP A 386 6.39 -19.03 -4.63
C ASP A 386 7.64 -18.57 -3.87
N ASP A 387 8.69 -18.28 -4.60
CA ASP A 387 9.93 -17.70 -4.09
C ASP A 387 10.17 -16.36 -4.77
N ASN A 388 10.01 -15.27 -4.02
CA ASN A 388 10.18 -13.92 -4.51
C ASN A 388 11.35 -13.23 -3.82
N TYR A 389 12.24 -12.67 -4.62
CA TYR A 389 13.41 -11.91 -4.18
C TYR A 389 13.37 -10.53 -4.82
N ASN A 390 13.55 -9.50 -4.03
CA ASN A 390 13.56 -8.12 -4.50
C ASN A 390 14.74 -7.36 -3.91
N LEU A 391 15.58 -6.78 -4.78
CA LEU A 391 16.67 -5.90 -4.42
C LEU A 391 16.44 -4.52 -5.04
N GLU A 392 16.30 -3.51 -4.19
CA GLU A 392 16.09 -2.13 -4.60
C GLU A 392 17.25 -1.26 -4.13
N GLY A 393 17.78 -0.46 -5.04
CA GLY A 393 18.73 0.60 -4.76
C GLY A 393 18.13 1.96 -5.07
N PHE A 394 18.41 2.94 -4.22
CA PHE A 394 17.98 4.32 -4.41
C PHE A 394 19.11 5.27 -4.13
N PHE A 395 19.18 6.33 -4.93
CA PHE A 395 20.12 7.43 -4.77
C PHE A 395 19.42 8.76 -5.05
N GLU A 396 19.68 9.79 -4.24
CA GLU A 396 19.12 11.11 -4.44
C GLU A 396 20.12 12.21 -4.06
N ILE A 397 20.11 13.27 -4.85
CA ILE A 397 20.75 14.54 -4.53
C ILE A 397 19.66 15.56 -4.40
N ASN A 398 19.53 16.18 -3.24
CA ASN A 398 18.60 17.29 -3.00
C ASN A 398 19.40 18.55 -2.67
N LYS A 399 19.17 19.60 -3.45
CA LYS A 399 19.73 20.93 -3.22
C LYS A 399 18.62 21.94 -2.99
N THR A 400 18.56 22.46 -1.79
CA THR A 400 17.75 23.62 -1.41
C THR A 400 18.57 24.91 -1.55
N TYR A 401 17.92 26.05 -1.47
CA TYR A 401 18.54 27.37 -1.60
C TYR A 401 18.05 28.28 -0.47
N ASP A 402 18.57 29.50 -0.38
CA ASP A 402 18.13 30.50 0.61
C ASP A 402 16.63 30.80 0.51
N ASN A 403 16.09 30.78 -0.71
CA ASN A 403 14.65 30.78 -0.91
C ASN A 403 14.14 29.34 -0.82
N PRO A 404 13.27 28.98 0.16
CA PRO A 404 12.79 27.64 0.40
C PRO A 404 11.91 27.08 -0.75
N ASP A 405 11.33 27.95 -1.58
CA ASP A 405 10.57 27.54 -2.77
C ASP A 405 11.48 27.15 -3.94
N ARG A 406 12.79 27.35 -3.84
CA ARG A 406 13.76 26.95 -4.85
C ARG A 406 14.43 25.64 -4.47
N GLU A 407 14.29 24.64 -5.33
CA GLU A 407 14.78 23.30 -5.07
C GLU A 407 15.24 22.61 -6.35
N LEU A 408 16.28 21.80 -6.25
CA LEU A 408 16.74 20.91 -7.31
C LEU A 408 16.85 19.52 -6.73
N ILE A 409 16.17 18.56 -7.37
CA ILE A 409 16.21 17.14 -7.00
C ILE A 409 16.67 16.35 -8.22
N PHE A 410 17.62 15.45 -7.99
CA PHE A 410 17.95 14.37 -8.90
C PHE A 410 17.86 13.08 -8.14
N SER A 411 17.12 12.11 -8.67
CA SER A 411 17.05 10.78 -8.09
C SER A 411 17.20 9.68 -9.12
N ALA A 412 17.73 8.56 -8.69
CA ALA A 412 17.85 7.34 -9.45
C ALA A 412 17.44 6.16 -8.57
N SER A 413 16.57 5.31 -9.07
CA SER A 413 16.24 4.04 -8.40
C SER A 413 16.40 2.89 -9.38
N SER A 414 16.79 1.73 -8.86
CA SER A 414 16.82 0.50 -9.62
C SER A 414 16.28 -0.64 -8.76
N ASN A 415 15.37 -1.42 -9.32
CA ASN A 415 14.72 -2.54 -8.69
C ASN A 415 14.95 -3.79 -9.51
N PHE A 416 15.44 -4.86 -8.87
CA PHE A 416 15.63 -6.18 -9.45
C PHE A 416 14.75 -7.15 -8.71
N LYS A 417 13.75 -7.68 -9.38
CA LYS A 417 12.80 -8.64 -8.82
C LYS A 417 12.93 -9.97 -9.54
N LYS A 418 12.98 -11.03 -8.77
CA LYS A 418 12.95 -12.39 -9.26
C LYS A 418 11.83 -13.15 -8.57
N ASP A 419 10.87 -13.62 -9.37
CA ASP A 419 9.75 -14.42 -8.92
C ASP A 419 9.86 -15.81 -9.52
N ASN A 420 9.74 -16.85 -8.69
CA ASN A 420 9.65 -18.22 -9.15
C ASN A 420 8.41 -18.86 -8.52
N GLY A 421 7.47 -19.27 -9.34
CA GLY A 421 6.28 -20.01 -8.94
C GLY A 421 6.34 -21.44 -9.44
N TYR A 422 5.95 -22.38 -8.61
CA TYR A 422 5.80 -23.77 -8.99
C TYR A 422 4.48 -24.30 -8.49
N LYS A 423 3.65 -24.78 -9.40
CA LYS A 423 2.34 -25.34 -9.10
C LYS A 423 2.25 -26.78 -9.55
N ILE A 424 1.77 -27.63 -8.69
CA ILE A 424 1.42 -29.02 -9.01
C ILE A 424 -0.07 -29.21 -8.74
N LEU A 425 -0.78 -29.74 -9.71
CA LEU A 425 -2.17 -30.15 -9.60
C LEU A 425 -2.23 -31.69 -9.63
N ASP A 426 -2.46 -32.30 -8.48
CA ASP A 426 -2.68 -33.74 -8.38
C ASP A 426 -4.18 -34.05 -8.52
N LEU A 427 -4.53 -34.71 -9.60
CA LEU A 427 -5.91 -35.11 -9.92
C LEU A 427 -6.29 -36.48 -9.34
N GLY A 428 -5.46 -37.05 -8.45
CA GLY A 428 -5.66 -38.39 -7.89
C GLY A 428 -5.41 -39.51 -8.88
N SER A 429 -4.74 -39.20 -10.00
CA SER A 429 -4.24 -40.17 -10.99
C SER A 429 -2.76 -40.44 -10.75
N SER A 430 -2.16 -41.41 -11.48
CA SER A 430 -0.72 -41.69 -11.37
C SER A 430 0.19 -40.53 -11.83
N ASP A 431 -0.38 -39.52 -12.50
CA ASP A 431 0.34 -38.44 -13.15
C ASP A 431 -0.28 -37.10 -12.73
N ALA A 432 0.56 -36.17 -12.28
CA ALA A 432 0.15 -34.83 -11.85
C ALA A 432 0.51 -33.79 -12.92
N ASP A 433 -0.34 -32.79 -13.07
CA ASP A 433 -0.01 -31.62 -13.88
C ASP A 433 0.94 -30.71 -13.12
N SER A 434 1.89 -30.10 -13.83
CA SER A 434 2.82 -29.16 -13.22
C SER A 434 3.02 -27.92 -14.07
N THR A 435 3.18 -26.78 -13.41
CA THR A 435 3.51 -25.51 -14.04
C THR A 435 4.62 -24.85 -13.25
N TYR A 436 5.64 -24.40 -13.93
CA TYR A 436 6.68 -23.54 -13.39
C TYR A 436 6.61 -22.19 -14.10
N LEU A 437 6.61 -21.13 -13.32
CA LEU A 437 6.67 -19.75 -13.78
C LEU A 437 7.91 -19.09 -13.18
N GLY A 438 8.84 -18.65 -14.00
CA GLY A 438 9.98 -17.83 -13.61
C GLY A 438 9.84 -16.45 -14.22
N GLN A 439 10.03 -15.40 -13.41
CA GLN A 439 9.98 -14.02 -13.87
C GLN A 439 11.15 -13.24 -13.29
N ASP A 440 11.90 -12.60 -14.18
CA ASP A 440 12.96 -11.67 -13.84
C ASP A 440 12.57 -10.26 -14.31
N ILE A 441 12.41 -9.32 -13.36
CA ILE A 441 12.02 -7.94 -13.65
C ILE A 441 13.16 -7.02 -13.23
N SER A 442 13.56 -6.13 -14.12
CA SER A 442 14.45 -5.00 -13.85
C SER A 442 13.73 -3.70 -14.16
N GLU A 443 13.63 -2.81 -13.20
CA GLU A 443 13.08 -1.48 -13.39
C GLU A 443 14.07 -0.44 -12.91
N THR A 444 14.40 0.52 -13.77
CA THR A 444 15.24 1.68 -13.41
C THR A 444 14.44 2.94 -13.69
N GLN A 445 14.44 3.85 -12.72
CA GLN A 445 13.82 5.17 -12.85
C GLN A 445 14.86 6.25 -12.59
N LEU A 446 14.86 7.29 -13.42
CA LEU A 446 15.70 8.48 -13.31
C LEU A 446 14.80 9.71 -13.28
N ASP A 447 14.86 10.47 -12.21
CA ASP A 447 14.07 11.67 -12.04
C ASP A 447 14.97 12.89 -11.88
N PHE A 448 14.59 13.97 -12.52
CA PHE A 448 15.17 15.28 -12.32
C PHE A 448 14.06 16.30 -12.21
N SER A 449 14.06 17.14 -11.19
CA SER A 449 13.15 18.26 -11.08
C SER A 449 13.87 19.50 -10.58
N TYR A 450 13.50 20.64 -11.13
CA TYR A 450 13.96 21.94 -10.69
C TYR A 450 12.78 22.90 -10.52
N LYS A 451 12.60 23.37 -9.29
CA LYS A 451 11.61 24.34 -8.89
C LYS A 451 12.25 25.72 -8.76
N HIS A 452 11.67 26.72 -9.40
CA HIS A 452 12.17 28.10 -9.40
C HIS A 452 11.05 29.08 -9.06
N PRO A 453 11.12 29.78 -7.92
CA PRO A 453 10.20 30.87 -7.62
C PRO A 453 10.51 32.08 -8.52
N LEU A 454 9.49 32.58 -9.19
CA LEU A 454 9.58 33.82 -9.99
C LEU A 454 9.32 35.05 -9.12
N ASN A 455 8.37 34.91 -8.19
CA ASN A 455 8.04 35.91 -7.17
C ASN A 455 7.27 35.23 -6.02
N GLU A 456 6.76 35.97 -5.05
CA GLU A 456 6.02 35.46 -3.89
C GLU A 456 4.73 34.69 -4.26
N ASN A 457 4.17 34.97 -5.44
CA ASN A 457 2.90 34.40 -5.89
C ASN A 457 3.03 33.41 -7.06
N SER A 458 4.24 33.22 -7.60
CA SER A 458 4.40 32.36 -8.77
C SER A 458 5.71 31.61 -8.77
N LYS A 459 5.64 30.35 -9.19
CA LYS A 459 6.77 29.44 -9.33
C LYS A 459 6.65 28.57 -10.57
N LEU A 460 7.79 28.18 -11.10
CA LEU A 460 7.94 27.24 -12.20
C LEU A 460 8.54 25.94 -11.67
N GLU A 461 8.06 24.82 -12.16
CA GLU A 461 8.71 23.53 -11.99
C GLU A 461 8.86 22.87 -13.37
N PHE A 462 10.02 22.31 -13.64
CA PHE A 462 10.23 21.50 -14.82
C PHE A 462 11.18 20.36 -14.52
N GLY A 463 11.07 19.30 -15.29
CA GLY A 463 11.90 18.15 -15.05
C GLY A 463 11.78 17.06 -16.11
N TYR A 464 12.45 15.98 -15.80
CA TYR A 464 12.52 14.76 -16.57
C TYR A 464 12.21 13.57 -15.67
N ASP A 465 11.43 12.62 -16.20
CA ASP A 465 11.11 11.33 -15.60
C ASP A 465 11.39 10.26 -16.65
N GLY A 466 12.41 9.44 -16.42
CA GLY A 466 12.80 8.32 -17.27
C GLY A 466 12.51 7.01 -16.57
N LYS A 467 11.75 6.10 -17.21
CA LYS A 467 11.41 4.78 -16.66
C LYS A 467 11.78 3.69 -17.66
N PHE A 468 12.60 2.74 -17.22
CA PHE A 468 13.15 1.67 -18.02
C PHE A 468 12.78 0.34 -17.37
N THR A 469 11.97 -0.45 -18.06
CA THR A 469 11.49 -1.75 -17.59
C THR A 469 11.97 -2.83 -18.53
N ASP A 470 12.55 -3.90 -17.98
CA ASP A 470 12.88 -5.14 -18.67
C ASP A 470 12.27 -6.29 -17.86
N ASN A 471 11.32 -7.00 -18.44
CA ASN A 471 10.62 -8.12 -17.81
C ASN A 471 10.79 -9.35 -18.72
N ASN A 472 11.36 -10.40 -18.15
CA ASN A 472 11.52 -11.68 -18.82
C ASN A 472 10.78 -12.75 -18.01
N GLU A 473 9.85 -13.42 -18.66
CA GLU A 473 9.03 -14.47 -18.08
C GLU A 473 9.26 -15.78 -18.82
N ASN A 474 9.42 -16.85 -18.06
CA ASN A 474 9.57 -18.20 -18.58
C ASN A 474 8.56 -19.12 -17.89
N MET A 475 7.69 -19.73 -18.67
CA MET A 475 6.67 -20.65 -18.21
C MET A 475 6.92 -22.03 -18.80
N ASN A 476 7.15 -23.01 -17.93
CA ASN A 476 7.22 -24.41 -18.29
C ASN A 476 6.01 -25.14 -17.74
N PHE A 477 5.33 -25.92 -18.55
CA PHE A 477 4.18 -26.69 -18.11
C PHE A 477 4.25 -28.14 -18.58
N GLN A 478 3.66 -29.02 -17.79
CA GLN A 478 3.40 -30.41 -18.14
C GLN A 478 1.96 -30.73 -17.75
N LEU A 479 1.19 -31.18 -18.72
CA LEU A 479 -0.20 -31.61 -18.56
C LEU A 479 -0.31 -33.08 -18.91
N THR A 480 -1.03 -33.83 -18.10
CA THR A 480 -1.24 -35.26 -18.30
C THR A 480 -2.70 -35.53 -18.68
N ALA A 481 -2.89 -36.18 -19.80
CA ALA A 481 -4.21 -36.60 -20.29
C ALA A 481 -4.21 -38.13 -20.58
N GLU A 482 -5.40 -38.71 -20.69
CA GLU A 482 -5.54 -40.15 -21.01
C GLU A 482 -4.81 -40.53 -22.33
N GLU A 483 -4.64 -39.57 -23.24
CA GLU A 483 -4.05 -39.76 -24.56
C GLU A 483 -2.53 -39.48 -24.60
N GLY A 484 -1.92 -39.00 -23.51
CA GLY A 484 -0.48 -38.73 -23.46
C GLY A 484 -0.11 -37.52 -22.57
N VAL A 485 1.19 -37.24 -22.55
CA VAL A 485 1.76 -36.11 -21.80
C VAL A 485 2.07 -34.95 -22.75
N PHE A 486 1.57 -33.76 -22.40
CA PHE A 486 1.83 -32.53 -23.11
C PHE A 486 2.79 -31.68 -22.29
N SER A 487 3.83 -31.17 -22.92
CA SER A 487 4.73 -30.24 -22.25
C SER A 487 5.04 -29.07 -23.16
N GLY A 488 5.30 -27.92 -22.57
CA GLY A 488 5.67 -26.74 -23.32
C GLY A 488 6.55 -25.79 -22.52
N GLU A 489 7.27 -24.97 -23.25
CA GLU A 489 8.08 -23.87 -22.75
C GLU A 489 7.65 -22.60 -23.48
N ASN A 490 7.16 -21.62 -22.74
CA ASN A 490 6.79 -20.31 -23.25
C ASN A 490 7.71 -19.27 -22.62
N THR A 491 8.29 -18.41 -23.44
CA THR A 491 9.07 -17.27 -22.99
C THR A 491 8.40 -15.99 -23.46
N PHE A 492 8.28 -15.02 -22.55
CA PHE A 492 7.76 -13.71 -22.83
C PHE A 492 8.77 -12.66 -22.36
N GLY A 493 9.19 -11.80 -23.27
CA GLY A 493 10.06 -10.67 -23.01
C GLY A 493 9.29 -9.37 -23.23
N TYR A 494 9.40 -8.44 -22.29
CA TYR A 494 8.79 -7.13 -22.40
C TYR A 494 9.76 -6.05 -21.96
N LYS A 495 10.12 -5.16 -22.89
CA LYS A 495 10.91 -3.97 -22.60
C LYS A 495 10.08 -2.74 -22.84
N ARG A 496 10.14 -1.80 -21.92
CA ARG A 496 9.45 -0.51 -22.03
C ARG A 496 10.37 0.60 -21.56
N ASN A 497 10.61 1.57 -22.43
CA ASN A 497 11.35 2.78 -22.10
C ASN A 497 10.42 3.97 -22.24
N ILE A 498 10.31 4.76 -21.18
CA ILE A 498 9.51 5.99 -21.15
C ILE A 498 10.45 7.15 -20.87
N HIS A 499 10.35 8.21 -21.67
CA HIS A 499 11.03 9.46 -21.45
C HIS A 499 9.98 10.55 -21.33
N GLY A 500 9.75 11.06 -20.11
CA GLY A 500 8.80 12.13 -19.81
C GLY A 500 9.52 13.45 -19.55
N LEU A 501 9.09 14.49 -20.21
CA LEU A 501 9.47 15.88 -19.90
C LEU A 501 8.22 16.60 -19.40
N PHE A 502 8.31 17.27 -18.27
CA PHE A 502 7.19 18.02 -17.74
C PHE A 502 7.55 19.47 -17.44
N PHE A 503 6.53 20.32 -17.52
CA PHE A 503 6.57 21.72 -17.16
C PHE A 503 5.29 22.07 -16.41
N GLU A 504 5.44 22.81 -15.31
CA GLU A 504 4.35 23.21 -14.43
C GLU A 504 4.54 24.69 -14.03
N PHE A 505 3.46 25.43 -14.04
CA PHE A 505 3.42 26.81 -13.60
C PHE A 505 2.38 26.97 -12.49
N ASP A 506 2.81 27.30 -11.29
CA ASP A 506 1.94 27.58 -10.17
C ASP A 506 1.81 29.09 -9.98
N TYR A 507 0.57 29.59 -9.98
CA TYR A 507 0.26 30.99 -9.82
C TYR A 507 -0.88 31.21 -8.84
N LYS A 508 -0.57 31.90 -7.73
CA LYS A 508 -1.52 32.33 -6.73
C LYS A 508 -2.05 33.71 -7.07
N LEU A 509 -3.28 33.76 -7.60
CA LEU A 509 -3.92 35.03 -7.98
C LEU A 509 -4.29 35.86 -6.75
N ASN A 510 -4.79 35.17 -5.70
CA ASN A 510 -5.08 35.74 -4.38
C ASN A 510 -5.21 34.57 -3.36
N ASP A 511 -5.51 34.88 -2.09
CA ASP A 511 -5.62 33.85 -1.04
C ASP A 511 -6.78 32.84 -1.24
N LYS A 512 -7.69 33.09 -2.19
CA LYS A 512 -8.84 32.24 -2.48
C LYS A 512 -8.75 31.52 -3.81
N PHE A 513 -7.81 31.92 -4.67
CA PHE A 513 -7.71 31.40 -6.03
C PHE A 513 -6.27 31.22 -6.46
N SER A 514 -5.93 29.99 -6.79
CA SER A 514 -4.67 29.61 -7.41
C SER A 514 -4.93 28.76 -8.66
N ILE A 515 -4.02 28.83 -9.63
CA ILE A 515 -4.05 28.01 -10.84
C ILE A 515 -2.69 27.33 -10.99
N LYS A 516 -2.73 26.08 -11.47
CA LYS A 516 -1.53 25.24 -11.62
C LYS A 516 -1.57 24.49 -12.97
N PRO A 517 -1.52 25.21 -14.12
CA PRO A 517 -1.44 24.54 -15.41
C PRO A 517 -0.13 23.75 -15.53
N SER A 518 -0.23 22.56 -16.08
CA SER A 518 0.93 21.73 -16.36
C SER A 518 0.81 21.02 -17.70
N ILE A 519 1.96 20.63 -18.26
CA ILE A 519 2.05 19.86 -19.51
C ILE A 519 3.16 18.83 -19.37
N ARG A 520 2.90 17.63 -19.87
CA ARG A 520 3.86 16.54 -19.99
C ARG A 520 3.91 16.03 -21.42
N TYR A 521 5.12 15.86 -21.92
CA TYR A 521 5.42 15.16 -23.15
C TYR A 521 6.07 13.83 -22.83
N GLU A 522 5.62 12.76 -23.45
CA GLU A 522 6.21 11.43 -23.32
C GLU A 522 6.57 10.85 -24.67
N TYR A 523 7.77 10.27 -24.72
CA TYR A 523 8.18 9.32 -25.75
C TYR A 523 8.26 7.94 -25.13
N VAL A 524 7.55 6.96 -25.70
CA VAL A 524 7.48 5.59 -25.21
C VAL A 524 7.92 4.63 -26.30
N SER A 525 8.89 3.78 -25.97
CA SER A 525 9.34 2.66 -26.80
C SER A 525 9.04 1.35 -26.08
N LYS A 526 8.44 0.40 -26.78
CA LYS A 526 8.09 -0.93 -26.28
C LYS A 526 8.57 -2.00 -27.26
N GLU A 527 9.19 -3.04 -26.73
CA GLU A 527 9.57 -4.26 -27.41
C GLU A 527 8.89 -5.43 -26.71
N ILE A 528 8.17 -6.26 -27.45
CA ILE A 528 7.52 -7.46 -26.94
C ILE A 528 8.06 -8.65 -27.74
N LEU A 529 8.62 -9.61 -27.03
CA LEU A 529 9.10 -10.87 -27.59
C LEU A 529 8.28 -12.02 -27.01
N PHE A 530 7.73 -12.84 -27.88
CA PHE A 530 7.04 -14.06 -27.51
C PHE A 530 7.64 -15.25 -28.23
N ASN A 531 7.95 -16.32 -27.50
CA ASN A 531 8.42 -17.58 -28.05
C ASN A 531 7.72 -18.74 -27.34
N SER A 532 7.11 -19.64 -28.09
CA SER A 532 6.42 -20.82 -27.61
C SER A 532 6.96 -22.06 -28.27
N LYS A 533 7.37 -23.05 -27.47
CA LYS A 533 7.81 -24.37 -27.90
C LYS A 533 6.96 -25.43 -27.22
N ASN A 534 6.12 -26.10 -27.97
CA ASN A 534 5.27 -27.14 -27.45
C ASN A 534 5.74 -28.51 -27.95
N VAL A 535 5.87 -29.45 -27.01
CA VAL A 535 6.23 -30.85 -27.31
C VAL A 535 5.06 -31.73 -26.90
N VAL A 536 4.62 -32.53 -27.82
CA VAL A 536 3.54 -33.49 -27.60
C VAL A 536 4.14 -34.88 -27.51
N GLY A 537 3.99 -35.54 -26.39
CA GLY A 537 4.32 -36.96 -26.20
C GLY A 537 3.04 -37.78 -26.29
N GLY A 538 2.82 -38.47 -27.43
CA GLY A 538 1.64 -39.31 -27.67
C GLY A 538 1.12 -39.22 -29.12
N GLU A 539 0.20 -40.10 -29.50
CA GLU A 539 -0.50 -40.03 -30.79
C GLU A 539 -1.67 -39.02 -30.70
N LEU A 540 -1.40 -37.75 -31.01
CA LEU A 540 -2.47 -36.76 -31.15
C LEU A 540 -3.20 -36.83 -32.48
N PRO A 541 -4.52 -36.57 -32.52
CA PRO A 541 -5.23 -36.27 -33.75
C PRO A 541 -4.57 -35.09 -34.48
N ILE A 542 -4.38 -35.23 -35.78
CA ILE A 542 -3.71 -34.25 -36.66
C ILE A 542 -4.23 -32.80 -36.50
N LEU A 543 -5.48 -32.66 -36.06
CA LEU A 543 -6.13 -31.36 -35.82
C LEU A 543 -5.48 -30.55 -34.68
N TYR A 544 -4.88 -31.19 -33.69
CA TYR A 544 -4.21 -30.51 -32.55
C TYR A 544 -2.72 -30.27 -32.83
N ALA A 545 -2.11 -31.03 -33.70
CA ALA A 545 -0.69 -30.89 -34.04
C ALA A 545 -0.40 -29.57 -34.79
N GLU A 546 -1.35 -29.06 -35.58
CA GLU A 546 -1.22 -27.76 -36.28
C GLU A 546 -1.39 -26.57 -35.33
N LEU A 547 -2.13 -26.71 -34.22
CA LEU A 547 -2.34 -25.65 -33.19
C LEU A 547 -1.14 -25.51 -32.23
N LEU A 548 -0.24 -26.51 -32.18
CA LEU A 548 0.89 -26.60 -31.28
C LEU A 548 2.24 -26.30 -31.95
N THR A 549 2.22 -25.65 -33.12
CA THR A 549 3.46 -25.21 -33.77
C THR A 549 4.16 -24.16 -32.91
N SER A 550 5.50 -24.22 -32.85
CA SER A 550 6.31 -23.18 -32.24
C SER A 550 6.01 -21.82 -32.84
N LEU A 551 5.66 -20.84 -32.04
CA LEU A 551 5.41 -19.46 -32.44
C LEU A 551 6.53 -18.58 -31.88
N GLU A 552 7.16 -17.79 -32.74
CA GLU A 552 8.09 -16.74 -32.36
C GLU A 552 7.61 -15.45 -33.03
N ASP A 553 7.37 -14.42 -32.22
CA ASP A 553 6.94 -13.13 -32.73
C ASP A 553 7.57 -11.99 -31.90
N THR A 554 7.89 -10.91 -32.60
CA THR A 554 8.45 -9.69 -32.01
C THR A 554 7.62 -8.49 -32.46
N ILE A 555 7.16 -7.69 -31.52
CA ILE A 555 6.37 -6.49 -31.79
C ILE A 555 7.12 -5.27 -31.21
N ASP A 556 7.45 -4.34 -32.08
CA ASP A 556 8.03 -3.04 -31.71
C ASP A 556 6.99 -1.94 -31.85
N LEU A 557 6.85 -1.13 -30.82
CA LEU A 557 5.89 -0.02 -30.75
C LEU A 557 6.54 1.23 -30.18
N ASP A 558 6.54 2.29 -30.98
CA ASP A 558 6.98 3.61 -30.52
C ASP A 558 5.85 4.63 -30.69
N TYR A 559 5.64 5.47 -29.69
CA TYR A 559 4.65 6.54 -29.73
C TYR A 559 5.01 7.75 -28.85
N GLU A 560 4.44 8.88 -29.23
CA GLU A 560 4.57 10.15 -28.49
C GLU A 560 3.19 10.59 -28.00
N THR A 561 3.12 11.15 -26.81
CA THR A 561 1.88 11.64 -26.22
C THR A 561 2.09 12.93 -25.43
N PHE A 562 1.08 13.80 -25.47
CA PHE A 562 1.03 15.02 -24.68
C PHE A 562 -0.11 14.95 -23.68
N TYR A 563 0.18 15.24 -22.42
CA TYR A 563 -0.79 15.28 -21.34
C TYR A 563 -0.88 16.71 -20.78
N PRO A 564 -1.87 17.50 -21.20
CA PRO A 564 -2.17 18.77 -20.57
C PRO A 564 -2.94 18.54 -19.26
N ASN A 565 -2.63 19.30 -18.21
CA ASN A 565 -3.35 19.24 -16.93
C ASN A 565 -3.56 20.66 -16.34
#